data_4e9cfb9d48d8b6e94ad2f2bff0216382
#
_entry.id   4e9cfb9d48d8b6e94ad2f2bff0216382
#
_cell.length_a   1.000
_cell.length_b   1.000
_cell.length_c   1.000
_cell.angle_alpha   90.00
_cell.angle_beta   90.00
_cell.angle_gamma   90.00
#
_symmetry.space_group_name_H-M   'P 1'
#
loop_
_entity.id
_entity.type
_entity.pdbx_description
1 polymer ?
#
loop_
_entity_poly.entity_id
_entity_poly.type
_entity_poly.pdbx_seq_one_letter_code
_entity_poly.pdbx_strand_id
1 'polypeptide(L)'
;MRLFDTILQFIPGDWGEEICSETSTCKVSCIRGADIVPIENFDFGHIPTRYISQQSFKTKCLQAGDIVVEKSGGSPTQSTGRVVYISQELIDAVGPVVCSNFCVAFRVKQNWYPLYVYYYLKYMYNCSVFFNFEGKTSGIKNLQLEAAYKAIPIAEIEKSKQKDVVETLDNIQRKINVNRAINQNLEALAKQLYDYWFVQFDFPNEEGRPYKSSGGAIVYNEDIKQGIPQHWDVCRLSEYISKNNTGDWGADNPSSNSVEIGCIRGADIIKLNDLPKRYIKIKNKEKLLAEWDMVIEVSGGSPVQATGRSALITPGVIERNGGNITCSNFCHAFSFKDYRESAYFYYMWRMFYENGIMFNYEGKTSGIKNFMTETFLANKWVKAPKELVYRFFNIVKEIYAKIDANIAENNELTKQRDELLPLLMNGQVSIQNL
;
A
#
# COMPACT_ATOMS: atom_id res chain seq x y z
N MET A 1 -28.03 -20.10 -18.11
CA MET A 1 -28.37 -19.85 -16.70
C MET A 1 -28.10 -18.39 -16.36
N ARG A 2 -28.67 -17.85 -15.31
CA ARG A 2 -28.40 -16.48 -14.84
C ARG A 2 -27.58 -16.51 -13.58
N LEU A 3 -26.80 -15.44 -13.33
CA LEU A 3 -25.95 -15.35 -12.13
C LEU A 3 -26.79 -15.49 -10.84
N PHE A 4 -28.00 -14.92 -10.82
CA PHE A 4 -28.95 -15.08 -9.71
C PHE A 4 -29.23 -16.54 -9.34
N ASP A 5 -29.24 -17.44 -10.33
CA ASP A 5 -29.53 -18.86 -10.16
C ASP A 5 -28.42 -19.62 -9.42
N THR A 6 -27.20 -19.02 -9.32
CA THR A 6 -26.06 -19.61 -8.58
C THR A 6 -26.17 -19.41 -7.09
N ILE A 7 -27.02 -18.48 -6.64
CA ILE A 7 -27.08 -18.01 -5.25
C ILE A 7 -28.01 -18.92 -4.44
N LEU A 8 -27.51 -19.37 -3.29
CA LEU A 8 -28.28 -20.11 -2.29
C LEU A 8 -29.08 -19.15 -1.41
N GLN A 9 -28.41 -18.13 -0.86
CA GLN A 9 -29.02 -17.12 0.01
C GLN A 9 -28.23 -15.80 -0.04
N PHE A 10 -28.94 -14.70 0.15
CA PHE A 10 -28.34 -13.41 0.47
C PHE A 10 -28.23 -13.22 1.98
N ILE A 11 -27.14 -12.60 2.42
CA ILE A 11 -26.83 -12.29 3.80
C ILE A 11 -26.73 -10.76 3.91
N PRO A 12 -27.73 -10.09 4.52
CA PRO A 12 -27.72 -8.64 4.63
C PRO A 12 -26.63 -8.16 5.59
N GLY A 13 -26.11 -6.96 5.34
CA GLY A 13 -25.14 -6.33 6.21
C GLY A 13 -25.68 -5.95 7.59
N ASP A 14 -24.74 -5.73 8.52
CA ASP A 14 -25.00 -5.19 9.85
C ASP A 14 -23.82 -4.33 10.27
N TRP A 15 -24.05 -3.02 10.40
CA TRP A 15 -22.97 -2.12 10.81
C TRP A 15 -22.60 -2.28 12.30
N GLY A 16 -23.55 -2.71 13.12
CA GLY A 16 -23.38 -2.86 14.56
C GLY A 16 -23.09 -1.55 15.30
N GLU A 17 -22.67 -1.67 16.54
CA GLU A 17 -22.28 -0.58 17.43
C GLU A 17 -20.76 -0.51 17.60
N GLU A 18 -20.23 0.68 17.93
CA GLU A 18 -18.80 0.86 18.18
C GLU A 18 -18.36 0.31 19.53
N ILE A 19 -19.28 0.32 20.49
CA ILE A 19 -19.04 -0.08 21.87
C ILE A 19 -19.98 -1.24 22.22
N CYS A 20 -19.49 -2.20 22.99
CA CYS A 20 -20.31 -3.29 23.53
C CYS A 20 -21.44 -2.73 24.38
N SER A 21 -22.67 -3.20 24.14
CA SER A 21 -23.88 -2.82 24.89
C SER A 21 -24.64 -4.08 25.35
N GLU A 22 -25.68 -3.91 26.14
CA GLU A 22 -26.51 -5.03 26.61
C GLU A 22 -27.19 -5.81 25.46
N THR A 23 -27.47 -5.11 24.36
CA THR A 23 -28.15 -5.67 23.17
C THR A 23 -27.16 -6.13 22.09
N SER A 24 -25.93 -5.60 22.09
CA SER A 24 -24.90 -5.84 21.09
C SER A 24 -23.61 -6.33 21.75
N THR A 25 -23.60 -7.64 22.06
CA THR A 25 -22.53 -8.28 22.85
C THR A 25 -21.50 -9.03 22.03
N CYS A 26 -21.81 -9.37 20.76
CA CYS A 26 -20.95 -10.18 19.93
C CYS A 26 -19.95 -9.29 19.17
N LYS A 27 -18.67 -9.46 19.47
CA LYS A 27 -17.58 -8.77 18.76
C LYS A 27 -17.39 -9.37 17.37
N VAL A 28 -17.32 -8.52 16.32
CA VAL A 28 -17.12 -8.91 14.92
C VAL A 28 -16.26 -7.90 14.19
N SER A 29 -15.66 -8.31 13.08
CA SER A 29 -15.01 -7.43 12.10
C SER A 29 -16.01 -7.12 10.99
N CYS A 30 -16.24 -5.82 10.70
CA CYS A 30 -17.28 -5.37 9.77
C CYS A 30 -16.68 -4.83 8.46
N ILE A 31 -16.83 -5.57 7.36
CA ILE A 31 -16.30 -5.22 6.03
C ILE A 31 -17.12 -4.11 5.40
N ARG A 32 -16.43 -3.03 4.99
CA ARG A 32 -16.99 -1.91 4.23
C ARG A 32 -16.56 -1.97 2.77
N GLY A 33 -17.16 -1.16 1.91
CA GLY A 33 -16.69 -0.97 0.54
C GLY A 33 -15.23 -0.52 0.43
N ALA A 34 -14.74 0.26 1.41
CA ALA A 34 -13.32 0.68 1.48
C ALA A 34 -12.35 -0.47 1.77
N ASP A 35 -12.82 -1.53 2.41
CA ASP A 35 -11.98 -2.65 2.83
C ASP A 35 -11.81 -3.72 1.74
N ILE A 36 -12.59 -3.65 0.65
CA ILE A 36 -12.59 -4.64 -0.44
C ILE A 36 -11.19 -4.78 -1.07
N VAL A 37 -10.58 -3.67 -1.50
CA VAL A 37 -9.25 -3.68 -2.12
C VAL A 37 -8.14 -4.05 -1.12
N PRO A 38 -8.10 -3.52 0.10
CA PRO A 38 -7.18 -3.99 1.13
C PRO A 38 -7.27 -5.51 1.37
N ILE A 39 -8.47 -6.08 1.53
CA ILE A 39 -8.66 -7.52 1.77
C ILE A 39 -8.13 -8.35 0.60
N GLU A 40 -8.35 -7.95 -0.65
CA GLU A 40 -7.77 -8.62 -1.83
C GLU A 40 -6.23 -8.62 -1.80
N ASN A 41 -5.64 -7.65 -1.13
CA ASN A 41 -4.20 -7.50 -0.95
C ASN A 41 -3.68 -8.12 0.37
N PHE A 42 -4.49 -8.88 1.09
CA PHE A 42 -4.20 -9.46 2.40
C PHE A 42 -3.85 -8.42 3.48
N ASP A 43 -4.34 -7.20 3.32
CA ASP A 43 -4.27 -6.15 4.34
C ASP A 43 -5.59 -6.10 5.10
N PHE A 44 -5.60 -6.65 6.30
CA PHE A 44 -6.78 -6.78 7.16
C PHE A 44 -6.79 -5.78 8.31
N GLY A 45 -5.72 -5.01 8.49
CA GLY A 45 -5.52 -4.13 9.65
C GLY A 45 -6.51 -2.97 9.77
N HIS A 46 -7.21 -2.64 8.69
CA HIS A 46 -8.13 -1.51 8.64
C HIS A 46 -9.61 -1.86 8.82
N ILE A 47 -9.93 -3.16 8.95
CA ILE A 47 -11.32 -3.60 9.14
C ILE A 47 -11.79 -3.21 10.55
N PRO A 48 -12.83 -2.37 10.68
CA PRO A 48 -13.28 -1.92 11.99
C PRO A 48 -13.92 -3.04 12.80
N THR A 49 -13.60 -3.05 14.09
CA THR A 49 -14.30 -3.86 15.07
C THR A 49 -15.67 -3.25 15.36
N ARG A 50 -16.69 -4.10 15.46
CA ARG A 50 -18.08 -3.73 15.81
C ARG A 50 -18.67 -4.75 16.78
N TYR A 51 -19.78 -4.38 17.38
CA TYR A 51 -20.57 -5.24 18.27
C TYR A 51 -21.98 -5.38 17.72
N ILE A 52 -22.47 -6.61 17.60
CA ILE A 52 -23.79 -6.93 17.08
C ILE A 52 -24.59 -7.82 18.07
N SER A 53 -25.89 -7.91 17.87
CA SER A 53 -26.75 -8.78 18.70
C SER A 53 -26.46 -10.25 18.43
N GLN A 54 -26.78 -11.10 19.39
CA GLN A 54 -26.73 -12.58 19.28
C GLN A 54 -27.52 -13.09 18.06
N GLN A 55 -28.67 -12.46 17.78
CA GLN A 55 -29.51 -12.83 16.65
C GLN A 55 -28.82 -12.51 15.33
N SER A 56 -28.26 -11.29 15.21
CA SER A 56 -27.47 -10.90 14.03
C SER A 56 -26.23 -11.78 13.86
N PHE A 57 -25.53 -12.11 14.94
CA PHE A 57 -24.39 -13.01 14.91
C PHE A 57 -24.73 -14.38 14.30
N LYS A 58 -25.84 -14.98 14.70
CA LYS A 58 -26.28 -16.28 14.17
C LYS A 58 -26.67 -16.24 12.70
N THR A 59 -27.20 -15.10 12.21
CA THR A 59 -27.81 -15.02 10.88
C THR A 59 -26.96 -14.29 9.85
N LYS A 60 -26.01 -13.44 10.28
CA LYS A 60 -25.26 -12.56 9.39
C LYS A 60 -23.74 -12.79 9.38
N CYS A 61 -23.22 -13.64 10.29
CA CYS A 61 -21.81 -14.01 10.23
C CYS A 61 -21.48 -14.74 8.94
N LEU A 62 -20.43 -14.27 8.28
CA LEU A 62 -19.94 -14.80 7.03
C LEU A 62 -19.05 -16.02 7.28
N GLN A 63 -19.02 -16.90 6.31
CA GLN A 63 -18.20 -18.10 6.28
C GLN A 63 -17.21 -18.05 5.12
N ALA A 64 -16.16 -18.84 5.20
CA ALA A 64 -15.27 -19.04 4.08
C ALA A 64 -16.05 -19.52 2.85
N GLY A 65 -15.85 -18.85 1.71
CA GLY A 65 -16.60 -19.09 0.48
C GLY A 65 -17.78 -18.13 0.25
N ASP A 66 -18.16 -17.31 1.23
CA ASP A 66 -19.13 -16.24 1.00
C ASP A 66 -18.48 -15.11 0.16
N ILE A 67 -19.31 -14.40 -0.60
CA ILE A 67 -18.86 -13.29 -1.44
C ILE A 67 -19.58 -12.02 -0.99
N VAL A 68 -18.83 -11.00 -0.62
CA VAL A 68 -19.37 -9.67 -0.28
C VAL A 68 -19.36 -8.79 -1.51
N VAL A 69 -20.45 -8.05 -1.72
CA VAL A 69 -20.65 -7.12 -2.84
C VAL A 69 -20.95 -5.73 -2.29
N GLU A 70 -20.28 -4.71 -2.80
CA GLU A 70 -20.60 -3.32 -2.54
C GLU A 70 -21.91 -2.94 -3.24
N LYS A 71 -22.94 -2.72 -2.44
CA LYS A 71 -24.27 -2.34 -2.96
C LYS A 71 -24.43 -0.84 -3.11
N SER A 72 -23.81 -0.06 -2.22
CA SER A 72 -23.94 1.40 -2.17
C SER A 72 -22.58 2.05 -2.00
N GLY A 73 -22.31 3.10 -2.75
CA GLY A 73 -21.03 3.81 -2.72
C GLY A 73 -20.64 4.30 -4.10
N GLY A 74 -19.38 4.08 -4.45
CA GLY A 74 -18.81 4.47 -5.74
C GLY A 74 -18.48 5.97 -5.84
N SER A 75 -17.94 6.35 -6.98
CA SER A 75 -17.64 7.73 -7.36
C SER A 75 -18.17 7.99 -8.78
N PRO A 76 -18.10 9.21 -9.30
CA PRO A 76 -18.50 9.47 -10.67
C PRO A 76 -17.85 8.56 -11.71
N THR A 77 -16.59 8.16 -11.45
CA THR A 77 -15.77 7.33 -12.35
C THR A 77 -15.68 5.87 -11.93
N GLN A 78 -16.13 5.51 -10.72
CA GLN A 78 -16.07 4.15 -10.20
C GLN A 78 -17.47 3.59 -9.99
N SER A 79 -17.79 2.44 -10.59
CA SER A 79 -19.09 1.80 -10.36
C SER A 79 -19.17 1.16 -8.97
N THR A 80 -20.41 0.95 -8.51
CA THR A 80 -20.72 0.00 -7.43
C THR A 80 -20.58 -1.43 -7.93
N GLY A 81 -20.65 -2.40 -7.05
CA GLY A 81 -20.56 -3.82 -7.41
C GLY A 81 -19.17 -4.41 -7.31
N ARG A 82 -18.23 -3.74 -6.65
CA ARG A 82 -16.96 -4.36 -6.25
C ARG A 82 -17.24 -5.57 -5.35
N VAL A 83 -16.45 -6.61 -5.51
CA VAL A 83 -16.65 -7.85 -4.77
C VAL A 83 -15.39 -8.23 -4.00
N VAL A 84 -15.57 -8.92 -2.88
CA VAL A 84 -14.48 -9.57 -2.15
C VAL A 84 -14.89 -10.97 -1.73
N TYR A 85 -13.95 -11.90 -1.85
CA TYR A 85 -14.09 -13.29 -1.41
C TYR A 85 -13.72 -13.41 0.07
N ILE A 86 -14.55 -14.06 0.86
CA ILE A 86 -14.27 -14.35 2.26
C ILE A 86 -13.44 -15.63 2.33
N SER A 87 -12.16 -15.48 2.58
CA SER A 87 -11.24 -16.60 2.73
C SER A 87 -11.17 -17.08 4.19
N GLN A 88 -10.66 -18.29 4.42
CA GLN A 88 -10.41 -18.78 5.77
C GLN A 88 -9.30 -17.97 6.44
N GLU A 89 -8.27 -17.58 5.70
CA GLU A 89 -7.16 -16.75 6.19
C GLU A 89 -7.64 -15.40 6.74
N LEU A 90 -8.64 -14.77 6.09
CA LEU A 90 -9.26 -13.55 6.59
C LEU A 90 -9.93 -13.80 7.94
N ILE A 91 -10.76 -14.86 8.04
CA ILE A 91 -11.48 -15.20 9.28
C ILE A 91 -10.49 -15.52 10.40
N ASP A 92 -9.44 -16.27 10.11
CA ASP A 92 -8.41 -16.64 11.10
C ASP A 92 -7.66 -15.40 11.62
N ALA A 93 -7.46 -14.39 10.75
CA ALA A 93 -6.75 -13.17 11.12
C ALA A 93 -7.58 -12.17 11.93
N VAL A 94 -8.87 -12.00 11.61
CA VAL A 94 -9.70 -10.94 12.21
C VAL A 94 -10.88 -11.42 13.05
N GLY A 95 -11.07 -12.74 13.16
CA GLY A 95 -12.18 -13.35 13.86
C GLY A 95 -13.49 -13.36 13.06
N PRO A 96 -14.66 -13.46 13.72
CA PRO A 96 -15.96 -13.46 13.05
C PRO A 96 -16.18 -12.21 12.22
N VAL A 97 -16.70 -12.39 11.00
CA VAL A 97 -16.83 -11.32 9.99
C VAL A 97 -18.30 -11.10 9.63
N VAL A 98 -18.69 -9.85 9.49
CA VAL A 98 -19.95 -9.40 8.87
C VAL A 98 -19.64 -8.34 7.80
N CYS A 99 -20.61 -7.98 6.96
CA CYS A 99 -20.46 -6.82 6.09
C CYS A 99 -21.36 -5.66 6.55
N SER A 100 -20.98 -4.44 6.18
CA SER A 100 -21.74 -3.21 6.50
C SER A 100 -23.05 -3.13 5.72
N ASN A 101 -23.95 -2.24 6.13
CA ASN A 101 -25.24 -2.03 5.45
C ASN A 101 -25.10 -1.49 4.01
N PHE A 102 -23.93 -0.97 3.63
CA PHE A 102 -23.60 -0.57 2.25
C PHE A 102 -23.13 -1.74 1.37
N CYS A 103 -22.99 -2.91 1.98
CA CYS A 103 -22.64 -4.16 1.33
C CYS A 103 -23.75 -5.20 1.54
N VAL A 104 -23.70 -6.25 0.77
CA VAL A 104 -24.49 -7.46 0.95
C VAL A 104 -23.58 -8.64 0.65
N ALA A 105 -23.70 -9.69 1.43
CA ALA A 105 -23.01 -10.93 1.10
C ALA A 105 -23.97 -11.95 0.52
N PHE A 106 -23.44 -12.93 -0.18
CA PHE A 106 -24.22 -14.09 -0.58
C PHE A 106 -23.38 -15.37 -0.55
N ARG A 107 -24.08 -16.47 -0.39
CA ARG A 107 -23.54 -17.83 -0.44
C ARG A 107 -23.98 -18.51 -1.72
N VAL A 108 -23.08 -19.19 -2.38
CA VAL A 108 -23.40 -19.94 -3.60
C VAL A 108 -23.96 -21.32 -3.31
N LYS A 109 -24.73 -21.89 -4.25
CA LYS A 109 -25.23 -23.27 -4.17
C LYS A 109 -24.10 -24.28 -4.23
N GLN A 110 -24.31 -25.47 -3.70
CA GLN A 110 -23.28 -26.52 -3.58
C GLN A 110 -22.66 -26.99 -4.92
N ASN A 111 -23.40 -26.88 -6.02
CA ASN A 111 -22.92 -27.24 -7.37
C ASN A 111 -22.03 -26.17 -7.99
N TRP A 112 -21.88 -25.01 -7.32
CA TRP A 112 -21.00 -23.93 -7.76
C TRP A 112 -19.73 -23.86 -6.89
N TYR A 113 -18.61 -23.57 -7.54
CA TYR A 113 -17.36 -23.27 -6.85
C TYR A 113 -17.32 -21.76 -6.51
N PRO A 114 -17.28 -21.37 -5.23
CA PRO A 114 -17.44 -19.97 -4.84
C PRO A 114 -16.42 -19.05 -5.49
N LEU A 115 -15.17 -19.48 -5.61
CA LEU A 115 -14.10 -18.70 -6.21
C LEU A 115 -14.33 -18.45 -7.71
N TYR A 116 -14.99 -19.38 -8.43
CA TYR A 116 -15.39 -19.19 -9.82
C TYR A 116 -16.42 -18.06 -9.96
N VAL A 117 -17.42 -18.05 -9.12
CA VAL A 117 -18.45 -16.98 -9.10
C VAL A 117 -17.82 -15.65 -8.75
N TYR A 118 -16.88 -15.61 -7.79
CA TYR A 118 -16.13 -14.43 -7.43
C TYR A 118 -15.33 -13.86 -8.63
N TYR A 119 -14.52 -14.67 -9.30
CA TYR A 119 -13.74 -14.22 -10.45
C TYR A 119 -14.63 -13.82 -11.63
N TYR A 120 -15.77 -14.51 -11.84
CA TYR A 120 -16.75 -14.09 -12.82
C TYR A 120 -17.33 -12.72 -12.53
N LEU A 121 -17.65 -12.42 -11.29
CA LEU A 121 -18.12 -11.10 -10.87
C LEU A 121 -17.04 -10.03 -11.05
N LYS A 122 -15.78 -10.33 -10.75
CA LYS A 122 -14.66 -9.42 -11.05
C LYS A 122 -14.55 -9.14 -12.54
N TYR A 123 -14.68 -10.14 -13.36
CA TYR A 123 -14.70 -9.97 -14.81
C TYR A 123 -15.85 -9.06 -15.26
N MET A 124 -17.08 -9.28 -14.77
CA MET A 124 -18.23 -8.43 -15.07
C MET A 124 -18.02 -6.98 -14.60
N TYR A 125 -17.42 -6.80 -13.43
CA TYR A 125 -17.06 -5.49 -12.91
C TYR A 125 -16.06 -4.76 -13.82
N ASN A 126 -15.00 -5.45 -14.23
CA ASN A 126 -13.97 -4.92 -15.14
C ASN A 126 -14.53 -4.56 -16.53
N CYS A 127 -15.54 -5.30 -16.99
CA CYS A 127 -16.30 -4.99 -18.21
C CYS A 127 -17.31 -3.84 -18.02
N SER A 128 -17.32 -3.19 -16.86
CA SER A 128 -18.23 -2.07 -16.53
C SER A 128 -19.73 -2.41 -16.62
N VAL A 129 -20.09 -3.69 -16.53
CA VAL A 129 -21.48 -4.17 -16.68
C VAL A 129 -22.39 -3.55 -15.63
N PHE A 130 -21.87 -3.36 -14.40
CA PHE A 130 -22.67 -2.86 -13.28
C PHE A 130 -23.08 -1.39 -13.40
N PHE A 131 -22.40 -0.57 -14.21
CA PHE A 131 -22.86 0.81 -14.50
C PHE A 131 -24.29 0.88 -15.05
N ASN A 132 -24.69 -0.15 -15.81
CA ASN A 132 -26.03 -0.22 -16.40
C ASN A 132 -27.13 -0.48 -15.37
N PHE A 133 -26.77 -0.86 -14.15
CA PHE A 133 -27.69 -1.24 -13.08
C PHE A 133 -27.60 -0.30 -11.87
N GLU A 134 -26.98 0.87 -12.03
CA GLU A 134 -26.88 1.87 -10.96
C GLU A 134 -28.09 2.80 -10.94
N GLY A 135 -28.73 2.87 -9.79
CA GLY A 135 -29.73 3.89 -9.47
C GLY A 135 -29.07 5.11 -8.85
N LYS A 136 -29.37 6.31 -9.34
CA LYS A 136 -28.92 7.57 -8.71
C LYS A 136 -30.02 8.07 -7.79
N THR A 137 -29.76 8.01 -6.48
CA THR A 137 -30.59 8.70 -5.49
C THR A 137 -29.66 9.53 -4.59
N SER A 138 -29.91 10.84 -4.50
CA SER A 138 -29.29 11.78 -3.53
C SER A 138 -27.75 11.70 -3.39
N GLY A 139 -27.02 11.60 -4.49
CA GLY A 139 -25.55 11.67 -4.49
C GLY A 139 -24.83 10.35 -4.21
N ILE A 140 -25.49 9.32 -3.69
CA ILE A 140 -24.94 7.99 -3.49
C ILE A 140 -25.48 7.07 -4.58
N LYS A 141 -24.58 6.34 -5.26
CA LYS A 141 -24.97 5.31 -6.23
C LYS A 141 -25.41 4.05 -5.48
N ASN A 142 -26.47 3.43 -5.97
CA ASN A 142 -26.97 2.16 -5.46
C ASN A 142 -27.08 1.15 -6.59
N LEU A 143 -26.48 -0.01 -6.43
CA LEU A 143 -26.60 -1.12 -7.36
C LEU A 143 -27.96 -1.80 -7.22
N GLN A 144 -28.69 -1.90 -8.32
CA GLN A 144 -29.89 -2.73 -8.43
C GLN A 144 -29.46 -4.22 -8.55
N LEU A 145 -28.94 -4.77 -7.43
CA LEU A 145 -28.23 -6.05 -7.40
C LEU A 145 -29.05 -7.20 -7.99
N GLU A 146 -30.31 -7.31 -7.59
CA GLU A 146 -31.18 -8.41 -8.05
C GLU A 146 -31.46 -8.30 -9.56
N ALA A 147 -31.71 -7.10 -10.06
CA ALA A 147 -31.91 -6.85 -11.48
C ALA A 147 -30.63 -7.19 -12.30
N ALA A 148 -29.46 -6.74 -11.81
CA ALA A 148 -28.18 -7.06 -12.41
C ALA A 148 -27.95 -8.57 -12.47
N TYR A 149 -28.14 -9.27 -11.38
CA TYR A 149 -27.84 -10.70 -11.29
C TYR A 149 -28.83 -11.55 -12.08
N LYS A 150 -30.09 -11.13 -12.24
CA LYS A 150 -31.08 -11.75 -13.12
C LYS A 150 -30.79 -11.48 -14.60
N ALA A 151 -30.11 -10.37 -14.93
CA ALA A 151 -29.75 -10.05 -16.33
C ALA A 151 -28.45 -10.71 -16.79
N ILE A 152 -27.45 -10.83 -15.90
CA ILE A 152 -26.11 -11.35 -16.24
C ILE A 152 -26.17 -12.85 -16.49
N PRO A 153 -25.80 -13.31 -17.71
CA PRO A 153 -25.71 -14.74 -17.99
C PRO A 153 -24.47 -15.35 -17.35
N ILE A 154 -24.50 -16.62 -16.97
CA ILE A 154 -23.33 -17.39 -16.56
C ILE A 154 -23.41 -18.79 -17.17
N ALA A 155 -22.28 -19.29 -17.65
CA ALA A 155 -22.21 -20.63 -18.23
C ALA A 155 -22.34 -21.70 -17.12
N GLU A 156 -23.18 -22.68 -17.37
CA GLU A 156 -23.30 -23.84 -16.49
C GLU A 156 -22.25 -24.88 -16.90
N ILE A 157 -21.19 -24.97 -16.12
CA ILE A 157 -20.10 -25.94 -16.30
C ILE A 157 -19.95 -26.77 -15.02
N GLU A 158 -19.43 -27.98 -15.16
CA GLU A 158 -19.17 -28.85 -14.01
C GLU A 158 -18.30 -28.18 -12.97
N LYS A 159 -18.57 -28.43 -11.68
CA LYS A 159 -17.84 -27.81 -10.57
C LYS A 159 -16.34 -28.10 -10.59
N SER A 160 -15.94 -29.27 -11.04
CA SER A 160 -14.52 -29.62 -11.27
C SER A 160 -13.87 -28.66 -12.25
N LYS A 161 -14.49 -28.43 -13.40
CA LYS A 161 -14.01 -27.48 -14.41
C LYS A 161 -14.03 -26.03 -13.91
N GLN A 162 -15.04 -25.65 -13.09
CA GLN A 162 -15.05 -24.34 -12.46
C GLN A 162 -13.80 -24.13 -11.57
N LYS A 163 -13.40 -25.17 -10.82
CA LYS A 163 -12.20 -25.14 -9.99
C LYS A 163 -10.94 -24.99 -10.85
N ASP A 164 -10.80 -25.80 -11.88
CA ASP A 164 -9.65 -25.76 -12.77
C ASP A 164 -9.46 -24.37 -13.41
N VAL A 165 -10.57 -23.77 -13.89
CA VAL A 165 -10.57 -22.43 -14.52
C VAL A 165 -9.99 -21.35 -13.58
N VAL A 166 -10.25 -21.41 -12.30
CA VAL A 166 -9.83 -20.36 -11.37
C VAL A 166 -8.56 -20.69 -10.60
N GLU A 167 -8.09 -21.93 -10.65
CA GLU A 167 -6.89 -22.34 -9.92
C GLU A 167 -5.65 -21.54 -10.36
N THR A 168 -5.50 -21.31 -11.65
CA THR A 168 -4.40 -20.51 -12.20
C THR A 168 -4.49 -19.05 -11.73
N LEU A 169 -5.69 -18.44 -11.78
CA LEU A 169 -5.89 -17.06 -11.33
C LEU A 169 -5.64 -16.92 -9.82
N ASP A 170 -6.07 -17.90 -9.03
CA ASP A 170 -5.87 -17.91 -7.59
C ASP A 170 -4.39 -18.08 -7.22
N ASN A 171 -3.68 -18.97 -7.92
CA ASN A 171 -2.24 -19.15 -7.72
C ASN A 171 -1.45 -17.88 -8.05
N ILE A 172 -1.78 -17.18 -9.13
CA ILE A 172 -1.19 -15.88 -9.46
C ILE A 172 -1.47 -14.87 -8.33
N GLN A 173 -2.72 -14.77 -7.89
CA GLN A 173 -3.10 -13.83 -6.82
C GLN A 173 -2.38 -14.15 -5.50
N ARG A 174 -2.29 -15.44 -5.14
CA ARG A 174 -1.54 -15.89 -3.96
C ARG A 174 -0.06 -15.52 -4.04
N LYS A 175 0.57 -15.71 -5.20
CA LYS A 175 1.98 -15.33 -5.41
C LYS A 175 2.19 -13.83 -5.25
N ILE A 176 1.31 -13.00 -5.81
CA ILE A 176 1.33 -11.53 -5.62
C ILE A 176 1.25 -11.18 -4.14
N ASN A 177 0.37 -11.82 -3.39
CA ASN A 177 0.16 -11.54 -1.97
C ASN A 177 1.36 -12.00 -1.12
N VAL A 178 1.94 -13.16 -1.43
CA VAL A 178 3.17 -13.63 -0.77
C VAL A 178 4.33 -12.65 -0.98
N ASN A 179 4.53 -12.18 -2.21
CA ASN A 179 5.56 -11.18 -2.51
C ASN A 179 5.35 -9.87 -1.73
N ARG A 180 4.10 -9.41 -1.59
CA ARG A 180 3.76 -8.22 -0.79
C ARG A 180 4.09 -8.43 0.70
N ALA A 181 3.71 -9.58 1.26
CA ALA A 181 4.02 -9.91 2.65
C ALA A 181 5.55 -10.00 2.89
N ILE A 182 6.29 -10.58 1.95
CA ILE A 182 7.75 -10.59 2.00
C ILE A 182 8.30 -9.16 2.00
N ASN A 183 7.80 -8.27 1.13
CA ASN A 183 8.26 -6.88 1.06
C ASN A 183 8.00 -6.13 2.37
N GLN A 184 6.82 -6.28 2.97
CA GLN A 184 6.49 -5.68 4.27
C GLN A 184 7.46 -6.16 5.37
N ASN A 185 7.75 -7.45 5.42
CA ASN A 185 8.71 -8.02 6.37
C ASN A 185 10.12 -7.51 6.14
N LEU A 186 10.55 -7.38 4.89
CA LEU A 186 11.87 -6.84 4.53
C LEU A 186 12.01 -5.36 4.92
N GLU A 187 10.99 -4.54 4.70
CA GLU A 187 10.97 -3.14 5.15
C GLU A 187 11.00 -3.04 6.68
N ALA A 188 10.22 -3.87 7.37
CA ALA A 188 10.25 -3.94 8.83
C ALA A 188 11.62 -4.37 9.36
N LEU A 189 12.26 -5.36 8.72
CA LEU A 189 13.59 -5.82 9.07
C LEU A 189 14.63 -4.71 8.93
N ALA A 190 14.62 -3.97 7.83
CA ALA A 190 15.55 -2.86 7.62
C ALA A 190 15.37 -1.75 8.67
N LYS A 191 14.10 -1.43 9.02
CA LYS A 191 13.80 -0.50 10.09
C LYS A 191 14.28 -1.00 11.46
N GLN A 192 13.98 -2.24 11.80
CA GLN A 192 14.42 -2.84 13.07
C GLN A 192 15.95 -2.86 13.18
N LEU A 193 16.65 -3.13 12.09
CA LEU A 193 18.10 -3.10 12.04
C LEU A 193 18.64 -1.69 12.30
N TYR A 194 18.00 -0.65 11.70
CA TYR A 194 18.32 0.75 11.97
C TYR A 194 18.13 1.07 13.47
N ASP A 195 16.95 0.73 14.00
CA ASP A 195 16.63 1.00 15.41
C ASP A 195 17.61 0.30 16.36
N TYR A 196 17.97 -0.92 16.06
CA TYR A 196 18.93 -1.71 16.85
C TYR A 196 20.33 -1.12 16.82
N TRP A 197 20.84 -0.73 15.63
CA TRP A 197 22.20 -0.24 15.49
C TRP A 197 22.38 1.22 15.90
N PHE A 198 21.43 2.09 15.54
CA PHE A 198 21.62 3.54 15.61
C PHE A 198 20.73 4.25 16.63
N VAL A 199 19.71 3.59 17.14
CA VAL A 199 18.86 4.13 18.21
C VAL A 199 19.18 3.46 19.56
N GLN A 200 19.27 2.13 19.57
CA GLN A 200 19.62 1.36 20.76
C GLN A 200 21.14 1.28 20.97
N PHE A 201 21.94 1.55 19.93
CA PHE A 201 23.39 1.45 19.91
C PHE A 201 23.96 0.03 20.11
N ASP A 202 23.19 -0.99 19.71
CA ASP A 202 23.60 -2.39 19.76
C ASP A 202 24.13 -2.89 18.40
N PHE A 203 24.88 -2.01 17.70
CA PHE A 203 25.61 -2.40 16.50
C PHE A 203 26.71 -3.41 16.85
N PRO A 204 27.15 -4.28 15.90
CA PRO A 204 28.21 -5.26 16.14
C PRO A 204 29.54 -4.57 16.46
N ASN A 205 30.10 -4.83 17.62
CA ASN A 205 31.47 -4.43 18.00
C ASN A 205 32.54 -5.28 17.26
N GLU A 206 33.80 -5.10 17.58
CA GLU A 206 34.91 -5.84 16.95
C GLU A 206 34.81 -7.36 17.13
N GLU A 207 34.15 -7.83 18.19
CA GLU A 207 33.93 -9.24 18.47
C GLU A 207 32.59 -9.76 17.90
N GLY A 208 31.84 -8.91 17.17
CA GLY A 208 30.52 -9.23 16.62
C GLY A 208 29.36 -9.23 17.64
N ARG A 209 29.62 -8.80 18.89
CA ARG A 209 28.59 -8.69 19.95
C ARG A 209 27.91 -7.34 19.92
N PRO A 210 26.64 -7.22 20.41
CA PRO A 210 25.94 -5.93 20.52
C PRO A 210 26.75 -4.94 21.37
N TYR A 211 27.03 -3.74 20.85
CA TYR A 211 27.96 -2.80 21.50
C TYR A 211 27.49 -2.39 22.91
N LYS A 212 26.35 -1.74 23.05
CA LYS A 212 25.87 -1.23 24.33
C LYS A 212 25.53 -2.34 25.32
N SER A 213 24.81 -3.37 24.89
CA SER A 213 24.42 -4.50 25.75
C SER A 213 25.61 -5.35 26.23
N SER A 214 26.77 -5.27 25.54
CA SER A 214 28.01 -5.91 25.94
C SER A 214 28.94 -5.00 26.78
N GLY A 215 28.44 -3.86 27.25
CA GLY A 215 29.21 -2.94 28.10
C GLY A 215 29.95 -1.85 27.31
N GLY A 216 29.63 -1.59 26.07
CA GLY A 216 30.17 -0.51 25.27
C GLY A 216 29.95 0.86 25.94
N ALA A 217 30.95 1.72 25.96
CA ALA A 217 30.92 3.00 26.66
C ALA A 217 29.97 4.00 25.98
N ILE A 218 29.08 4.56 26.76
CA ILE A 218 28.15 5.64 26.34
C ILE A 218 28.57 6.94 27.04
N VAL A 219 28.70 8.01 26.27
CA VAL A 219 29.09 9.35 26.72
C VAL A 219 27.95 10.31 26.47
N TYR A 220 27.62 11.14 27.46
CA TYR A 220 26.58 12.15 27.30
C TYR A 220 27.07 13.29 26.39
N ASN A 221 26.24 13.64 25.42
CA ASN A 221 26.51 14.74 24.49
C ASN A 221 25.53 15.91 24.77
N GLU A 222 26.10 17.09 25.08
CA GLU A 222 25.35 18.28 25.46
C GLU A 222 24.54 18.89 24.29
N ASP A 223 25.04 18.76 23.07
CA ASP A 223 24.39 19.35 21.87
C ASP A 223 23.02 18.73 21.58
N ILE A 224 22.91 17.41 21.76
CA ILE A 224 21.68 16.67 21.47
C ILE A 224 21.01 16.11 22.74
N LYS A 225 21.58 16.42 23.91
CA LYS A 225 21.08 16.07 25.25
C LYS A 225 20.75 14.59 25.43
N GLN A 226 21.61 13.72 24.90
CA GLN A 226 21.49 12.26 25.04
C GLN A 226 22.85 11.57 25.08
N GLY A 227 22.86 10.33 25.60
CA GLY A 227 24.04 9.49 25.56
C GLY A 227 24.25 8.91 24.17
N ILE A 228 25.49 8.96 23.68
CA ILE A 228 25.92 8.36 22.41
C ILE A 228 27.14 7.45 22.64
N PRO A 229 27.40 6.46 21.76
CA PRO A 229 28.59 5.64 21.86
C PRO A 229 29.87 6.48 21.89
N GLN A 230 30.84 6.07 22.70
CA GLN A 230 32.15 6.69 22.72
C GLN A 230 32.75 6.70 21.29
N HIS A 231 33.39 7.82 20.92
CA HIS A 231 33.95 8.06 19.58
C HIS A 231 32.92 8.32 18.45
N TRP A 232 31.62 8.42 18.77
CA TRP A 232 30.65 8.95 17.81
C TRP A 232 30.59 10.47 17.92
N ASP A 233 30.33 11.11 16.78
CA ASP A 233 30.21 12.55 16.66
C ASP A 233 28.75 12.99 16.56
N VAL A 234 28.58 14.31 16.52
CA VAL A 234 27.31 14.97 16.23
C VAL A 234 27.55 15.97 15.09
N CYS A 235 26.65 15.96 14.11
CA CYS A 235 26.72 16.91 12.99
C CYS A 235 25.34 17.48 12.67
N ARG A 236 25.29 18.54 11.88
CA ARG A 236 24.02 19.05 11.34
C ARG A 236 23.50 18.10 10.26
N LEU A 237 22.19 17.95 10.17
CA LEU A 237 21.56 17.11 9.14
C LEU A 237 21.90 17.58 7.73
N SER A 238 22.05 18.89 7.53
CA SER A 238 22.47 19.49 6.24
C SER A 238 23.85 19.03 5.78
N GLU A 239 24.71 18.51 6.66
CA GLU A 239 26.05 18.06 6.29
C GLU A 239 26.06 16.80 5.42
N TYR A 240 25.00 15.99 5.49
CA TYR A 240 24.84 14.80 4.63
C TYR A 240 24.48 15.14 3.19
N ILE A 241 23.82 16.29 2.97
CA ILE A 241 23.16 16.65 1.72
C ILE A 241 24.12 17.42 0.81
N SER A 242 24.22 17.00 -0.43
CA SER A 242 24.96 17.72 -1.48
C SER A 242 24.07 18.65 -2.30
N LYS A 243 22.79 18.24 -2.52
CA LYS A 243 21.80 19.02 -3.25
C LYS A 243 20.42 18.89 -2.57
N ASN A 244 19.72 20.00 -2.49
CA ASN A 244 18.31 20.08 -2.12
C ASN A 244 17.55 20.69 -3.31
N ASN A 245 17.06 19.83 -4.19
CA ASN A 245 16.39 20.24 -5.42
C ASN A 245 14.88 20.35 -5.22
N THR A 246 14.30 21.46 -5.66
CA THR A 246 12.85 21.57 -5.84
C THR A 246 12.43 20.77 -7.07
N GLY A 247 11.27 20.11 -7.00
CA GLY A 247 10.74 19.34 -8.10
C GLY A 247 10.32 20.18 -9.31
N ASP A 248 9.87 19.49 -10.35
CA ASP A 248 9.28 20.07 -11.56
C ASP A 248 8.09 19.24 -12.00
N TRP A 249 6.88 19.80 -11.90
CA TRP A 249 5.66 19.09 -12.33
C TRP A 249 5.64 18.81 -13.84
N GLY A 250 6.35 19.60 -14.65
CA GLY A 250 6.35 19.47 -16.09
C GLY A 250 5.01 19.81 -16.76
N ALA A 251 4.90 19.45 -18.04
CA ALA A 251 3.71 19.64 -18.87
C ALA A 251 2.99 18.30 -19.14
N ASP A 252 1.70 18.38 -19.53
CA ASP A 252 0.92 17.20 -19.91
C ASP A 252 1.31 16.64 -21.29
N ASN A 253 1.77 17.54 -22.18
CA ASN A 253 2.08 17.20 -23.56
C ASN A 253 3.56 17.41 -23.88
N PRO A 254 4.16 16.61 -24.78
CA PRO A 254 5.53 16.78 -25.22
C PRO A 254 5.72 18.08 -26.01
N SER A 255 6.93 18.64 -25.97
CA SER A 255 7.39 19.71 -26.82
C SER A 255 8.73 19.34 -27.47
N SER A 256 9.18 20.09 -28.50
CA SER A 256 10.43 19.82 -29.21
C SER A 256 11.69 19.77 -28.32
N ASN A 257 11.62 20.42 -27.14
CA ASN A 257 12.71 20.50 -26.16
C ASN A 257 12.31 19.92 -24.81
N SER A 258 11.57 18.82 -24.79
CA SER A 258 11.14 18.13 -23.55
C SER A 258 11.61 16.69 -23.49
N VAL A 259 11.66 16.17 -22.27
CA VAL A 259 11.97 14.77 -21.93
C VAL A 259 10.80 14.22 -21.16
N GLU A 260 10.35 13.01 -21.50
CA GLU A 260 9.34 12.27 -20.75
C GLU A 260 9.93 11.82 -19.41
N ILE A 261 9.15 11.98 -18.35
CA ILE A 261 9.52 11.60 -16.98
C ILE A 261 8.34 10.98 -16.24
N GLY A 262 8.62 10.13 -15.26
CA GLY A 262 7.69 9.81 -14.19
C GLY A 262 7.78 10.90 -13.10
N CYS A 263 6.65 11.49 -12.69
CA CYS A 263 6.62 12.57 -11.70
C CYS A 263 6.04 12.12 -10.36
N ILE A 264 6.84 12.13 -9.30
CA ILE A 264 6.45 11.75 -7.94
C ILE A 264 5.66 12.89 -7.28
N ARG A 265 4.41 12.64 -6.92
CA ARG A 265 3.60 13.55 -6.10
C ARG A 265 3.65 13.13 -4.62
N GLY A 266 3.20 13.97 -3.71
CA GLY A 266 3.06 13.61 -2.31
C GLY A 266 2.23 12.33 -2.08
N ALA A 267 1.21 12.09 -2.90
CA ALA A 267 0.39 10.87 -2.84
C ALA A 267 1.13 9.60 -3.31
N ASP A 268 2.15 9.73 -4.15
CA ASP A 268 2.88 8.62 -4.75
C ASP A 268 4.05 8.13 -3.88
N ILE A 269 4.48 8.92 -2.88
CA ILE A 269 5.62 8.61 -2.00
C ILE A 269 5.51 7.23 -1.33
N ILE A 270 4.30 6.76 -1.03
CA ILE A 270 4.09 5.48 -0.36
C ILE A 270 4.32 4.30 -1.32
N LYS A 271 4.05 4.45 -2.61
CA LYS A 271 4.03 3.33 -3.57
C LYS A 271 5.15 3.37 -4.60
N LEU A 272 5.54 4.55 -5.08
CA LEU A 272 6.56 4.78 -6.13
C LEU A 272 6.39 3.86 -7.36
N ASN A 273 5.15 3.59 -7.75
CA ASN A 273 4.78 2.74 -8.87
C ASN A 273 3.72 3.43 -9.70
N ASP A 274 3.72 3.22 -11.01
CA ASP A 274 2.78 3.84 -11.95
C ASP A 274 2.72 5.36 -11.83
N LEU A 275 3.89 5.99 -11.79
CA LEU A 275 3.99 7.44 -11.68
C LEU A 275 3.35 8.13 -12.89
N PRO A 276 2.65 9.27 -12.69
CA PRO A 276 2.10 10.02 -13.81
C PRO A 276 3.18 10.46 -14.77
N LYS A 277 2.98 10.19 -16.06
CA LYS A 277 3.86 10.61 -17.14
C LYS A 277 3.71 12.10 -17.38
N ARG A 278 4.85 12.81 -17.41
CA ARG A 278 4.96 14.25 -17.60
C ARG A 278 6.13 14.57 -18.52
N TYR A 279 6.25 15.84 -18.93
CA TYR A 279 7.31 16.30 -19.82
C TYR A 279 8.01 17.52 -19.21
N ILE A 280 9.30 17.40 -18.87
CA ILE A 280 10.11 18.52 -18.41
C ILE A 280 11.00 19.05 -19.55
N LYS A 281 11.37 20.34 -19.48
CA LYS A 281 12.31 20.92 -20.44
C LYS A 281 13.69 20.28 -20.30
N ILE A 282 14.39 20.07 -21.42
CA ILE A 282 15.74 19.48 -21.42
C ILE A 282 16.73 20.25 -20.53
N LYS A 283 16.57 21.56 -20.39
CA LYS A 283 17.40 22.39 -19.50
C LYS A 283 17.18 22.09 -18.00
N ASN A 284 16.12 21.40 -17.65
CA ASN A 284 15.78 21.01 -16.26
C ASN A 284 16.19 19.55 -15.96
N LYS A 285 17.06 18.94 -16.79
CA LYS A 285 17.54 17.57 -16.54
C LYS A 285 18.30 17.42 -15.22
N GLU A 286 18.85 18.51 -14.69
CA GLU A 286 19.47 18.51 -13.35
C GLU A 286 18.50 18.23 -12.21
N LYS A 287 17.17 18.23 -12.48
CA LYS A 287 16.12 17.84 -11.54
C LYS A 287 15.75 16.35 -11.61
N LEU A 288 16.34 15.61 -12.55
CA LEU A 288 16.19 14.16 -12.57
C LEU A 288 16.81 13.57 -11.30
N LEU A 289 16.12 12.57 -10.75
CA LEU A 289 16.56 11.87 -9.55
C LEU A 289 17.57 10.80 -9.92
N ALA A 290 18.56 10.66 -9.06
CA ALA A 290 19.55 9.59 -9.13
C ALA A 290 19.18 8.45 -8.17
N GLU A 291 19.82 7.31 -8.39
CA GLU A 291 19.74 6.20 -7.43
C GLU A 291 20.18 6.67 -6.04
N TRP A 292 19.42 6.26 -5.04
CA TRP A 292 19.66 6.57 -3.63
C TRP A 292 19.42 8.03 -3.24
N ASP A 293 18.87 8.85 -4.13
CA ASP A 293 18.26 10.13 -3.73
C ASP A 293 17.07 9.86 -2.81
N MET A 294 16.71 10.85 -1.99
CA MET A 294 15.55 10.79 -1.11
C MET A 294 14.56 11.89 -1.46
N VAL A 295 13.33 11.53 -1.75
CA VAL A 295 12.25 12.51 -1.98
C VAL A 295 11.48 12.72 -0.68
N ILE A 296 11.16 13.99 -0.38
CA ILE A 296 10.32 14.40 0.74
C ILE A 296 9.12 15.22 0.27
N GLU A 297 7.98 15.06 0.91
CA GLU A 297 6.81 15.92 0.74
C GLU A 297 7.02 17.21 1.52
N VAL A 298 7.06 18.34 0.82
CA VAL A 298 7.23 19.65 1.45
C VAL A 298 5.90 20.35 1.65
N SER A 299 4.96 20.19 0.71
CA SER A 299 3.65 20.85 0.79
C SER A 299 2.53 19.83 0.70
N GLY A 300 1.56 19.90 1.60
CA GLY A 300 0.44 18.96 1.64
C GLY A 300 -0.03 18.70 3.06
N GLY A 301 -0.22 17.42 3.36
CA GLY A 301 -0.67 16.95 4.67
C GLY A 301 -2.17 17.16 4.92
N SER A 302 -2.57 16.75 6.09
CA SER A 302 -3.93 16.91 6.60
C SER A 302 -3.86 17.35 8.07
N PRO A 303 -4.96 17.67 8.74
CA PRO A 303 -4.95 18.00 10.16
C PRO A 303 -4.30 16.90 11.01
N VAL A 304 -4.40 15.66 10.61
CA VAL A 304 -3.91 14.48 11.35
C VAL A 304 -2.64 13.87 10.77
N GLN A 305 -2.15 14.37 9.62
CA GLN A 305 -0.95 13.86 8.95
C GLN A 305 0.07 14.97 8.75
N ALA A 306 1.28 14.78 9.28
CA ALA A 306 2.37 15.71 9.08
C ALA A 306 2.83 15.76 7.62
N THR A 307 3.40 16.89 7.20
CA THR A 307 4.27 16.97 6.02
C THR A 307 5.63 16.32 6.33
N GLY A 308 6.45 16.09 5.31
CA GLY A 308 7.76 15.45 5.49
C GLY A 308 7.74 13.93 5.28
N ARG A 309 6.67 13.36 4.71
CA ARG A 309 6.71 11.97 4.22
C ARG A 309 7.86 11.81 3.24
N SER A 310 8.52 10.68 3.27
CA SER A 310 9.73 10.47 2.48
C SER A 310 9.76 9.12 1.79
N ALA A 311 10.54 9.04 0.72
CA ALA A 311 10.83 7.81 0.01
C ALA A 311 12.27 7.81 -0.48
N LEU A 312 12.90 6.64 -0.46
CA LEU A 312 14.21 6.40 -1.01
C LEU A 312 14.08 5.95 -2.47
N ILE A 313 14.88 6.54 -3.35
CA ILE A 313 14.86 6.25 -4.80
C ILE A 313 15.83 5.13 -5.09
N THR A 314 15.30 3.92 -5.20
CA THR A 314 16.11 2.74 -5.53
C THR A 314 16.28 2.58 -7.04
N PRO A 315 17.26 1.80 -7.52
CA PRO A 315 17.39 1.47 -8.94
C PRO A 315 16.10 0.95 -9.56
N GLY A 316 15.39 0.07 -8.87
CA GLY A 316 14.13 -0.49 -9.37
C GLY A 316 12.99 0.54 -9.43
N VAL A 317 12.98 1.59 -8.59
CA VAL A 317 12.03 2.70 -8.72
C VAL A 317 12.26 3.44 -10.05
N ILE A 318 13.50 3.72 -10.40
CA ILE A 318 13.84 4.40 -11.65
C ILE A 318 13.46 3.52 -12.84
N GLU A 319 13.86 2.25 -12.82
CA GLU A 319 13.64 1.30 -13.92
C GLU A 319 12.14 1.12 -14.22
N ARG A 320 11.31 0.79 -13.20
CA ARG A 320 9.88 0.53 -13.42
C ARG A 320 9.06 1.75 -13.82
N ASN A 321 9.60 2.97 -13.66
CA ASN A 321 8.95 4.21 -14.06
C ASN A 321 9.57 4.86 -15.31
N GLY A 322 10.29 4.10 -16.15
CA GLY A 322 10.75 4.52 -17.47
C GLY A 322 12.13 5.17 -17.51
N GLY A 323 12.94 5.03 -16.46
CA GLY A 323 14.35 5.48 -16.43
C GLY A 323 14.56 6.94 -16.05
N ASN A 324 13.63 7.84 -16.38
CA ASN A 324 13.70 9.26 -16.01
C ASN A 324 12.59 9.58 -15.02
N ILE A 325 12.94 9.95 -13.82
CA ILE A 325 11.97 10.36 -12.79
C ILE A 325 12.37 11.69 -12.14
N THR A 326 11.39 12.45 -11.71
CA THR A 326 11.56 13.65 -10.87
C THR A 326 10.42 13.73 -9.88
N CYS A 327 10.42 14.71 -9.00
CA CYS A 327 9.30 14.97 -8.11
C CYS A 327 8.54 16.24 -8.50
N SER A 328 7.32 16.39 -8.02
CA SER A 328 6.49 17.58 -8.23
C SER A 328 7.02 18.76 -7.41
N ASN A 329 6.50 19.96 -7.70
CA ASN A 329 6.85 21.18 -6.96
C ASN A 329 6.44 21.16 -5.48
N PHE A 330 5.60 20.20 -5.08
CA PHE A 330 5.20 19.97 -3.69
C PHE A 330 6.15 19.04 -2.94
N CYS A 331 7.18 18.55 -3.62
CA CYS A 331 8.21 17.68 -3.09
C CYS A 331 9.60 18.29 -3.32
N HIS A 332 10.55 17.92 -2.47
CA HIS A 332 11.96 18.18 -2.64
C HIS A 332 12.73 16.86 -2.78
N ALA A 333 13.87 16.91 -3.43
CA ALA A 333 14.77 15.78 -3.57
C ALA A 333 16.13 16.09 -2.95
N PHE A 334 16.59 15.23 -2.05
CA PHE A 334 17.93 15.29 -1.48
C PHE A 334 18.84 14.32 -2.20
N SER A 335 19.95 14.85 -2.74
CA SER A 335 21.11 14.04 -3.12
C SER A 335 22.14 14.11 -2.01
N PHE A 336 22.83 13.01 -1.75
CA PHE A 336 23.78 12.89 -0.65
C PHE A 336 25.22 13.15 -1.13
N LYS A 337 26.10 13.62 -0.23
CA LYS A 337 27.54 13.76 -0.51
C LYS A 337 28.18 12.40 -0.75
N ASP A 338 27.74 11.40 -0.02
CA ASP A 338 28.03 9.99 -0.25
C ASP A 338 26.69 9.24 -0.25
N TYR A 339 26.35 8.65 -1.38
CA TYR A 339 25.08 7.94 -1.54
C TYR A 339 24.90 6.77 -0.55
N ARG A 340 25.99 6.24 -0.01
CA ARG A 340 25.97 5.16 0.99
C ARG A 340 25.46 5.63 2.36
N GLU A 341 25.36 6.93 2.58
CA GLU A 341 24.77 7.52 3.79
C GLU A 341 23.23 7.68 3.67
N SER A 342 22.67 7.50 2.46
CA SER A 342 21.26 7.73 2.18
C SER A 342 20.32 6.85 3.02
N ALA A 343 20.62 5.56 3.16
CA ALA A 343 19.78 4.64 3.95
C ALA A 343 19.78 5.03 5.44
N TYR A 344 20.95 5.36 6.02
CA TYR A 344 21.03 5.84 7.39
C TYR A 344 20.19 7.10 7.60
N PHE A 345 20.34 8.08 6.70
CA PHE A 345 19.59 9.33 6.77
C PHE A 345 18.07 9.12 6.57
N TYR A 346 17.68 8.25 5.64
CA TYR A 346 16.30 7.91 5.38
C TYR A 346 15.60 7.28 6.59
N TYR A 347 16.21 6.30 7.24
CA TYR A 347 15.61 5.67 8.41
C TYR A 347 15.60 6.59 9.63
N MET A 348 16.61 7.44 9.79
CA MET A 348 16.59 8.53 10.77
C MET A 348 15.42 9.49 10.53
N TRP A 349 15.22 9.92 9.28
CA TRP A 349 14.10 10.79 8.89
C TRP A 349 12.76 10.15 9.18
N ARG A 350 12.58 8.86 8.83
CA ARG A 350 11.37 8.08 9.14
C ARG A 350 11.12 8.01 10.64
N MET A 351 12.14 7.76 11.44
CA MET A 351 12.02 7.77 12.90
C MET A 351 11.47 9.10 13.42
N PHE A 352 11.97 10.22 12.94
CA PHE A 352 11.45 11.54 13.32
C PHE A 352 9.99 11.73 12.86
N TYR A 353 9.67 11.29 11.66
CA TYR A 353 8.31 11.37 11.13
C TYR A 353 7.32 10.53 11.95
N GLU A 354 7.65 9.29 12.23
CA GLU A 354 6.81 8.35 12.98
C GLU A 354 6.62 8.78 14.45
N ASN A 355 7.60 9.45 15.05
CA ASN A 355 7.51 10.04 16.38
C ASN A 355 6.80 11.42 16.40
N GLY A 356 6.26 11.87 15.29
CA GLY A 356 5.49 13.12 15.20
C GLY A 356 6.34 14.41 15.31
N ILE A 357 7.66 14.31 15.26
CA ILE A 357 8.57 15.46 15.41
C ILE A 357 8.37 16.45 14.26
N MET A 358 7.99 15.95 13.06
CA MET A 358 7.80 16.79 11.87
C MET A 358 6.69 17.84 12.03
N PHE A 359 5.69 17.62 12.88
CA PHE A 359 4.64 18.61 13.18
C PHE A 359 5.20 19.93 13.73
N ASN A 360 6.35 19.90 14.42
CA ASN A 360 7.00 21.08 14.98
C ASN A 360 7.67 21.96 13.91
N TYR A 361 7.82 21.43 12.69
CA TYR A 361 8.48 22.09 11.57
C TYR A 361 7.50 22.43 10.43
N GLU A 362 6.21 22.52 10.73
CA GLU A 362 5.18 22.92 9.77
C GLU A 362 4.90 24.42 9.86
N GLY A 363 5.08 25.13 8.74
CA GLY A 363 4.59 26.50 8.56
C GLY A 363 3.17 26.48 8.00
N LYS A 364 2.30 27.37 8.51
CA LYS A 364 0.94 27.58 7.99
C LYS A 364 0.92 28.83 7.12
N THR A 365 0.82 28.67 5.81
CA THR A 365 0.48 29.74 4.88
C THR A 365 -0.74 29.33 4.07
N SER A 366 -1.81 30.15 4.09
CA SER A 366 -3.00 30.02 3.21
C SER A 366 -3.66 28.62 3.15
N GLY A 367 -3.77 27.92 4.28
CA GLY A 367 -4.50 26.64 4.35
C GLY A 367 -3.71 25.40 3.93
N ILE A 368 -2.55 25.55 3.30
CA ILE A 368 -1.64 24.45 2.96
C ILE A 368 -0.49 24.45 3.98
N LYS A 369 -0.21 23.27 4.54
CA LYS A 369 0.95 23.08 5.39
C LYS A 369 2.21 23.00 4.53
N ASN A 370 3.30 23.65 4.98
CA ASN A 370 4.59 23.59 4.34
C ASN A 370 5.65 23.17 5.37
N PHE A 371 6.47 22.20 5.02
CA PHE A 371 7.58 21.73 5.85
C PHE A 371 8.75 22.71 5.77
N MET A 372 9.23 23.16 6.93
CA MET A 372 10.36 24.09 7.04
C MET A 372 11.67 23.31 6.93
N THR A 373 11.98 22.88 5.71
CA THR A 373 13.11 21.99 5.39
C THR A 373 14.45 22.50 5.91
N GLU A 374 14.79 23.77 5.66
CA GLU A 374 16.08 24.35 6.07
C GLU A 374 16.19 24.42 7.60
N THR A 375 15.11 24.80 8.28
CA THR A 375 15.06 24.83 9.76
C THR A 375 15.26 23.44 10.34
N PHE A 376 14.63 22.42 9.75
CA PHE A 376 14.79 21.04 10.18
C PHE A 376 16.24 20.55 9.95
N LEU A 377 16.80 20.79 8.78
CA LEU A 377 18.16 20.39 8.42
C LEU A 377 19.27 21.09 9.23
N ALA A 378 18.97 22.23 9.85
CA ALA A 378 19.90 22.91 10.75
C ALA A 378 20.07 22.21 12.10
N ASN A 379 19.18 21.28 12.47
CA ASN A 379 19.28 20.51 13.72
C ASN A 379 20.50 19.58 13.68
N LYS A 380 21.05 19.35 14.86
CA LYS A 380 22.15 18.40 15.08
C LYS A 380 21.59 17.00 15.39
N TRP A 381 22.28 15.99 14.93
CA TRP A 381 21.98 14.60 15.22
C TRP A 381 23.26 13.76 15.29
N VAL A 382 23.10 12.55 15.78
CA VAL A 382 24.19 11.58 15.93
C VAL A 382 24.82 11.29 14.57
N LYS A 383 26.14 11.30 14.49
CA LYS A 383 26.93 10.92 13.32
C LYS A 383 27.64 9.62 13.60
N ALA A 384 27.12 8.53 13.07
CA ALA A 384 27.72 7.22 13.20
C ALA A 384 29.02 7.13 12.34
N PRO A 385 29.97 6.25 12.73
CA PRO A 385 31.16 5.96 11.92
C PRO A 385 30.79 5.50 10.51
N LYS A 386 31.51 5.99 9.50
CA LYS A 386 31.22 5.69 8.08
C LYS A 386 31.22 4.20 7.78
N GLU A 387 32.15 3.44 8.34
CA GLU A 387 32.25 2.00 8.13
C GLU A 387 30.97 1.27 8.57
N LEU A 388 30.37 1.68 9.70
CA LEU A 388 29.13 1.13 10.20
C LEU A 388 27.95 1.52 9.29
N VAL A 389 27.89 2.78 8.88
CA VAL A 389 26.86 3.29 7.96
C VAL A 389 26.91 2.55 6.61
N TYR A 390 28.11 2.30 6.08
CA TYR A 390 28.29 1.58 4.82
C TYR A 390 27.92 0.08 4.95
N ARG A 391 28.23 -0.55 6.08
CA ARG A 391 27.75 -1.91 6.35
C ARG A 391 26.24 -1.98 6.39
N PHE A 392 25.60 -1.03 7.05
CA PHE A 392 24.15 -0.90 7.08
C PHE A 392 23.59 -0.68 5.67
N PHE A 393 24.15 0.26 4.91
CA PHE A 393 23.75 0.53 3.54
C PHE A 393 23.80 -0.73 2.66
N ASN A 394 24.87 -1.51 2.74
CA ASN A 394 24.99 -2.74 1.95
C ASN A 394 23.88 -3.75 2.26
N ILE A 395 23.51 -3.90 3.53
CA ILE A 395 22.37 -4.78 3.92
C ILE A 395 21.06 -4.22 3.36
N VAL A 396 20.82 -2.93 3.54
CA VAL A 396 19.60 -2.26 3.05
C VAL A 396 19.50 -2.32 1.53
N LYS A 397 20.61 -2.16 0.82
CA LYS A 397 20.70 -2.29 -0.64
C LYS A 397 20.20 -3.65 -1.13
N GLU A 398 20.65 -4.73 -0.50
CA GLU A 398 20.20 -6.11 -0.83
C GLU A 398 18.71 -6.30 -0.50
N ILE A 399 18.25 -5.75 0.61
CA ILE A 399 16.82 -5.76 0.98
C ILE A 399 15.98 -5.07 -0.09
N TYR A 400 16.36 -3.86 -0.49
CA TYR A 400 15.60 -3.12 -1.51
C TYR A 400 15.70 -3.75 -2.90
N ALA A 401 16.84 -4.34 -3.25
CA ALA A 401 16.96 -5.11 -4.49
C ALA A 401 15.94 -6.26 -4.54
N LYS A 402 15.73 -6.96 -3.41
CA LYS A 402 14.71 -8.01 -3.33
C LYS A 402 13.29 -7.45 -3.37
N ILE A 403 13.02 -6.33 -2.70
CA ILE A 403 11.73 -5.63 -2.75
C ILE A 403 11.41 -5.21 -4.19
N ASP A 404 12.35 -4.58 -4.88
CA ASP A 404 12.18 -4.13 -6.26
C ASP A 404 11.91 -5.29 -7.22
N ALA A 405 12.65 -6.42 -7.07
CA ALA A 405 12.41 -7.63 -7.85
C ALA A 405 10.98 -8.20 -7.61
N ASN A 406 10.53 -8.24 -6.36
CA ASN A 406 9.18 -8.70 -6.03
C ASN A 406 8.11 -7.74 -6.59
N ILE A 407 8.35 -6.43 -6.63
CA ILE A 407 7.43 -5.45 -7.21
C ILE A 407 7.35 -5.66 -8.74
N ALA A 408 8.48 -5.83 -9.41
CA ALA A 408 8.53 -6.11 -10.84
C ALA A 408 7.79 -7.42 -11.20
N GLU A 409 8.03 -8.50 -10.43
CA GLU A 409 7.30 -9.76 -10.59
C GLU A 409 5.79 -9.58 -10.36
N ASN A 410 5.38 -8.81 -9.35
CA ASN A 410 3.97 -8.55 -9.09
C ASN A 410 3.28 -7.74 -10.20
N ASN A 411 3.98 -6.79 -10.83
CA ASN A 411 3.46 -6.04 -11.96
C ASN A 411 3.20 -6.97 -13.16
N GLU A 412 4.14 -7.87 -13.45
CA GLU A 412 3.98 -8.86 -14.53
C GLU A 412 2.86 -9.87 -14.23
N LEU A 413 2.82 -10.41 -13.01
CA LEU A 413 1.77 -11.33 -12.56
C LEU A 413 0.38 -10.67 -12.61
N THR A 414 0.29 -9.39 -12.24
CA THR A 414 -0.97 -8.63 -12.32
C THR A 414 -1.44 -8.51 -13.75
N LYS A 415 -0.53 -8.17 -14.68
CA LYS A 415 -0.83 -8.10 -16.11
C LYS A 415 -1.30 -9.45 -16.64
N GLN A 416 -0.59 -10.51 -16.35
CA GLN A 416 -0.96 -11.88 -16.76
C GLN A 416 -2.33 -12.28 -16.23
N ARG A 417 -2.62 -12.02 -14.94
CA ARG A 417 -3.93 -12.28 -14.35
C ARG A 417 -5.05 -11.54 -15.07
N ASP A 418 -4.84 -10.26 -15.35
CA ASP A 418 -5.85 -9.38 -15.95
C ASP A 418 -6.09 -9.73 -17.44
N GLU A 419 -5.08 -10.22 -18.13
CA GLU A 419 -5.20 -10.77 -19.50
C GLU A 419 -5.87 -12.15 -19.53
N LEU A 420 -5.55 -13.03 -18.58
CA LEU A 420 -6.12 -14.38 -18.50
C LEU A 420 -7.58 -14.38 -18.05
N LEU A 421 -7.97 -13.48 -17.17
CA LEU A 421 -9.32 -13.45 -16.60
C LEU A 421 -10.44 -13.44 -17.65
N PRO A 422 -10.47 -12.55 -18.67
CA PRO A 422 -11.50 -12.58 -19.69
C PRO A 422 -11.44 -13.86 -20.56
N LEU A 423 -10.26 -14.37 -20.87
CA LEU A 423 -10.09 -15.55 -21.71
C LEU A 423 -10.64 -16.81 -21.04
N LEU A 424 -10.36 -16.97 -19.76
CA LEU A 424 -10.86 -18.08 -18.95
C LEU A 424 -12.37 -17.99 -18.68
N MET A 425 -12.87 -16.79 -18.37
CA MET A 425 -14.30 -16.60 -18.08
C MET A 425 -15.19 -16.73 -19.32
N ASN A 426 -14.67 -16.44 -20.52
CA ASN A 426 -15.38 -16.63 -21.79
C ASN A 426 -15.20 -18.02 -22.40
N GLY A 427 -14.42 -18.90 -21.77
CA GLY A 427 -14.14 -20.24 -22.31
C GLY A 427 -13.31 -20.25 -23.59
N GLN A 428 -12.56 -19.16 -23.86
CA GLN A 428 -11.71 -19.06 -25.07
C GLN A 428 -10.39 -19.83 -24.90
N VAL A 429 -9.99 -20.12 -23.67
CA VAL A 429 -8.80 -20.92 -23.32
C VAL A 429 -9.19 -21.97 -22.30
N SER A 430 -8.74 -23.20 -22.51
CA SER A 430 -8.81 -24.29 -21.52
C SER A 430 -7.42 -24.54 -20.95
N ILE A 431 -7.32 -24.83 -19.66
CA ILE A 431 -6.05 -25.09 -18.96
C ILE A 431 -5.28 -26.27 -19.53
N GLN A 432 -5.93 -27.16 -20.29
CA GLN A 432 -5.26 -28.27 -20.98
C GLN A 432 -4.35 -27.81 -22.15
N ASN A 433 -4.41 -26.54 -22.54
CA ASN A 433 -3.66 -25.94 -23.64
C ASN A 433 -2.65 -24.87 -23.20
N LEU A 434 -2.46 -24.67 -21.89
CA LEU A 434 -1.44 -23.84 -21.27
C LEU A 434 -0.35 -24.69 -20.61
#